data_6a9ccc202eba89586fb9609f52c33398
#
_entry.id   6a9ccc202eba89586fb9609f52c33398
#
_cell.length_a   1.000
_cell.length_b   1.000
_cell.length_c   1.000
_cell.angle_alpha   90.00
_cell.angle_beta   90.00
_cell.angle_gamma   90.00
#
_symmetry.space_group_name_H-M   'P 1'
#
loop_
_entity.id
_entity.type
_entity.pdbx_description
1 polymer ?
#
loop_
_entity_poly.entity_id
_entity_poly.type
_entity_poly.pdbx_seq_one_letter_code
_entity_poly.pdbx_strand_id
1 'polypeptide(L)'
;MKKIVYLSGGIGGAKLAKGFYNLNDIDLTIIVNTGDDENIHGVRLSPDIDSVIYALAGIEGQFGWGQKNDTFSVNEEYKKYIPQEFNLGDKDLALNLFRNQLFSEGKSLTQITNIITDKFDLNCKILPMSNNVVSTKIKTSNGKLLDFQEYFVELKS
;
A
#
# COMPACT_ATOMS: atom_id res chain seq x y z
N MET A 1 15.94 -22.46 -11.56
CA MET A 1 15.03 -21.46 -10.95
C MET A 1 14.09 -20.93 -12.01
N LYS A 2 12.77 -21.04 -11.83
CA LYS A 2 11.77 -20.53 -12.78
C LYS A 2 11.54 -19.05 -12.50
N LYS A 3 11.50 -18.22 -13.56
CA LYS A 3 11.16 -16.79 -13.41
C LYS A 3 9.65 -16.62 -13.47
N ILE A 4 9.10 -15.96 -12.46
CA ILE A 4 7.67 -15.64 -12.36
C ILE A 4 7.53 -14.13 -12.21
N VAL A 5 6.75 -13.51 -13.09
CA VAL A 5 6.28 -12.13 -12.93
C VAL A 5 4.80 -12.19 -12.61
N TYR A 6 4.44 -11.59 -11.49
CA TYR A 6 3.07 -11.59 -10.98
C TYR A 6 2.54 -10.16 -10.89
N LEU A 7 1.35 -9.92 -11.42
CA LEU A 7 0.66 -8.62 -11.32
C LEU A 7 -0.29 -8.66 -10.12
N SER A 8 -0.09 -7.76 -9.17
CA SER A 8 -0.80 -7.73 -7.90
C SER A 8 -1.59 -6.43 -7.73
N GLY A 9 -2.81 -6.53 -7.23
CA GLY A 9 -3.48 -5.44 -6.49
C GLY A 9 -3.22 -5.59 -4.99
N GLY A 10 -4.18 -5.15 -4.16
CA GLY A 10 -4.09 -5.17 -2.70
C GLY A 10 -4.23 -6.55 -2.05
N ILE A 11 -5.18 -6.68 -1.12
CA ILE A 11 -5.31 -7.83 -0.20
C ILE A 11 -5.37 -9.19 -0.91
N GLY A 12 -6.19 -9.31 -1.95
CA GLY A 12 -6.32 -10.58 -2.70
C GLY A 12 -5.04 -10.96 -3.41
N GLY A 13 -4.40 -9.97 -4.04
CA GLY A 13 -3.10 -10.11 -4.69
C GLY A 13 -2.01 -10.47 -3.71
N ALA A 14 -1.96 -9.83 -2.55
CA ALA A 14 -0.98 -10.09 -1.50
C ALA A 14 -1.03 -11.55 -0.99
N LYS A 15 -2.24 -12.11 -0.84
CA LYS A 15 -2.42 -13.53 -0.45
C LYS A 15 -1.82 -14.50 -1.48
N LEU A 16 -2.06 -14.25 -2.77
CA LEU A 16 -1.49 -15.10 -3.83
C LEU A 16 0.02 -14.89 -3.97
N ALA A 17 0.50 -13.65 -3.82
CA ALA A 17 1.93 -13.33 -3.80
C ALA A 17 2.66 -14.13 -2.71
N LYS A 18 2.09 -14.21 -1.50
CA LYS A 18 2.60 -15.04 -0.39
C LYS A 18 2.65 -16.53 -0.76
N GLY A 19 1.66 -17.02 -1.51
CA GLY A 19 1.68 -18.39 -2.03
C GLY A 19 2.88 -18.64 -2.94
N PHE A 20 3.15 -17.75 -3.90
CA PHE A 20 4.33 -17.85 -4.76
C PHE A 20 5.64 -17.69 -3.98
N TYR A 21 5.70 -16.73 -3.06
CA TYR A 21 6.90 -16.45 -2.26
C TYR A 21 7.39 -17.65 -1.46
N ASN A 22 6.46 -18.51 -1.02
CA ASN A 22 6.77 -19.73 -0.28
C ASN A 22 7.19 -20.93 -1.16
N LEU A 23 7.20 -20.77 -2.49
CA LEU A 23 7.67 -21.82 -3.40
C LEU A 23 9.19 -21.80 -3.50
N ASN A 24 9.79 -23.00 -3.53
CA ASN A 24 11.21 -23.15 -3.79
C ASN A 24 11.51 -23.00 -5.30
N ASP A 25 12.75 -22.65 -5.63
CA ASP A 25 13.27 -22.60 -6.99
C ASP A 25 12.58 -21.65 -7.96
N ILE A 26 12.04 -20.55 -7.45
CA ILE A 26 11.51 -19.46 -8.27
C ILE A 26 12.28 -18.15 -8.07
N ASP A 27 12.38 -17.37 -9.13
CA ASP A 27 12.79 -15.95 -9.13
C ASP A 27 11.53 -15.11 -9.29
N LEU A 28 11.03 -14.56 -8.18
CA LEU A 28 9.74 -13.89 -8.13
C LEU A 28 9.90 -12.38 -8.29
N THR A 29 9.17 -11.82 -9.24
CA THR A 29 8.97 -10.37 -9.37
C THR A 29 7.48 -10.07 -9.26
N ILE A 30 7.10 -9.17 -8.37
CA ILE A 30 5.72 -8.75 -8.16
C ILE A 30 5.60 -7.30 -8.63
N ILE A 31 4.74 -7.04 -9.60
CA ILE A 31 4.39 -5.68 -10.06
C ILE A 31 3.06 -5.31 -9.41
N VAL A 32 3.08 -4.27 -8.59
CA VAL A 32 1.94 -3.90 -7.74
C VAL A 32 1.25 -2.65 -8.28
N ASN A 33 -0.09 -2.68 -8.22
CA ASN A 33 -0.93 -1.54 -8.55
C ASN A 33 -0.58 -0.31 -7.70
N THR A 34 -0.60 0.86 -8.31
CA THR A 34 -0.45 2.17 -7.66
C THR A 34 -1.62 3.11 -7.97
N GLY A 35 -2.67 2.58 -8.63
CA GLY A 35 -3.86 3.35 -8.99
C GLY A 35 -4.70 3.78 -7.79
N ASP A 36 -4.50 3.13 -6.65
CA ASP A 36 -5.18 3.39 -5.39
C ASP A 36 -4.27 4.10 -4.36
N ASP A 37 -3.07 4.56 -4.81
CA ASP A 37 -2.21 5.44 -4.01
C ASP A 37 -2.99 6.73 -3.67
N GLU A 38 -2.89 7.16 -2.44
CA GLU A 38 -3.67 8.27 -1.91
C GLU A 38 -2.80 9.22 -1.09
N ASN A 39 -3.23 10.47 -0.98
CA ASN A 39 -2.61 11.44 -0.08
C ASN A 39 -3.57 11.75 1.06
N ILE A 40 -3.25 11.29 2.24
CA ILE A 40 -4.04 11.52 3.46
C ILE A 40 -3.25 12.43 4.39
N HIS A 41 -3.79 13.61 4.68
CA HIS A 41 -3.17 14.61 5.55
C HIS A 41 -1.74 15.02 5.14
N GLY A 42 -1.47 15.05 3.83
CA GLY A 42 -0.15 15.39 3.31
C GLY A 42 0.84 14.22 3.29
N VAL A 43 0.41 13.03 3.72
CA VAL A 43 1.21 11.80 3.68
C VAL A 43 0.75 10.94 2.51
N ARG A 44 1.64 10.65 1.57
CA ARG A 44 1.34 9.73 0.46
C ARG A 44 1.41 8.30 0.94
N LEU A 45 0.31 7.59 0.76
CA LEU A 45 0.15 6.17 1.06
C LEU A 45 0.25 5.35 -0.23
N SER A 46 0.72 4.12 -0.11
CA SER A 46 0.73 3.13 -1.20
C SER A 46 0.14 1.80 -0.68
N PRO A 47 -1.19 1.73 -0.48
CA PRO A 47 -1.83 0.65 0.27
C PRO A 47 -1.62 -0.73 -0.32
N ASP A 48 -1.63 -0.86 -1.65
CA ASP A 48 -1.45 -2.13 -2.32
C ASP A 48 -0.01 -2.65 -2.16
N ILE A 49 0.99 -1.77 -2.29
CA ILE A 49 2.41 -2.12 -2.07
C ILE A 49 2.60 -2.57 -0.62
N ASP A 50 2.04 -1.84 0.34
CA ASP A 50 2.17 -2.14 1.77
C ASP A 50 1.50 -3.47 2.11
N SER A 51 0.31 -3.74 1.58
CA SER A 51 -0.39 -5.01 1.75
C SER A 51 0.46 -6.20 1.26
N VAL A 52 1.12 -6.06 0.11
CA VAL A 52 2.02 -7.10 -0.41
C VAL A 52 3.22 -7.28 0.52
N ILE A 53 3.90 -6.21 0.90
CA ILE A 53 5.07 -6.26 1.79
C ILE A 53 4.70 -6.89 3.14
N TYR A 54 3.60 -6.46 3.76
CA TYR A 54 3.17 -6.98 5.06
C TYR A 54 2.79 -8.46 4.99
N ALA A 55 2.12 -8.89 3.93
CA ALA A 55 1.77 -10.30 3.73
C ALA A 55 3.01 -11.17 3.59
N LEU A 56 4.01 -10.75 2.79
CA LEU A 56 5.25 -11.51 2.60
C LEU A 56 6.10 -11.52 3.87
N ALA A 57 6.15 -10.42 4.61
CA ALA A 57 6.84 -10.31 5.89
C ALA A 57 6.08 -11.03 7.05
N GLY A 58 4.86 -11.50 6.83
CA GLY A 58 4.04 -12.17 7.85
C GLY A 58 3.59 -11.25 8.99
N ILE A 59 3.46 -9.96 8.71
CA ILE A 59 3.03 -8.93 9.67
C ILE A 59 1.70 -8.27 9.29
N GLU A 60 1.00 -8.81 8.30
CA GLU A 60 -0.31 -8.31 7.87
C GLU A 60 -1.32 -8.28 9.02
N GLY A 61 -2.15 -7.24 9.04
CA GLY A 61 -3.26 -7.08 9.98
C GLY A 61 -4.37 -8.11 9.77
N GLN A 62 -5.27 -8.22 10.73
CA GLN A 62 -6.34 -9.23 10.76
C GLN A 62 -7.21 -9.23 9.52
N PHE A 63 -7.44 -8.09 8.90
CA PHE A 63 -8.28 -7.94 7.72
C PHE A 63 -7.49 -7.95 6.39
N GLY A 64 -6.16 -8.18 6.45
CA GLY A 64 -5.25 -8.20 5.30
C GLY A 64 -4.74 -6.83 4.89
N TRP A 65 -5.02 -5.79 5.65
CA TRP A 65 -4.45 -4.44 5.51
C TRP A 65 -3.90 -3.94 6.85
N GLY A 66 -3.00 -2.95 6.78
CA GLY A 66 -2.27 -2.48 7.96
C GLY A 66 -1.36 -3.55 8.57
N GLN A 67 -0.74 -3.25 9.69
CA GLN A 67 0.14 -4.16 10.39
C GLN A 67 -0.55 -4.83 11.58
N LYS A 68 -0.18 -6.07 11.88
CA LYS A 68 -0.67 -6.77 13.07
C LYS A 68 -0.20 -6.08 14.35
N ASN A 69 -1.07 -6.10 15.36
CA ASN A 69 -0.81 -5.46 16.65
C ASN A 69 -0.45 -3.99 16.51
N ASP A 70 -1.08 -3.29 15.57
CA ASP A 70 -0.94 -1.85 15.43
C ASP A 70 -1.80 -1.12 16.46
N THR A 71 -1.44 0.12 16.77
CA THR A 71 -2.16 1.03 17.63
C THR A 71 -2.65 2.23 16.82
N PHE A 72 -3.54 3.04 17.39
CA PHE A 72 -4.17 4.17 16.70
C PHE A 72 -4.07 5.47 17.51
N SER A 73 -3.04 5.56 18.37
CA SER A 73 -2.89 6.68 19.31
C SER A 73 -2.74 8.03 18.59
N VAL A 74 -1.95 8.06 17.51
CA VAL A 74 -1.79 9.28 16.70
C VAL A 74 -3.11 9.64 16.02
N ASN A 75 -3.83 8.67 15.50
CA ASN A 75 -5.12 8.89 14.85
C ASN A 75 -6.19 9.41 15.83
N GLU A 76 -6.24 8.86 17.04
CA GLU A 76 -7.15 9.32 18.10
C GLU A 76 -6.84 10.76 18.53
N GLU A 77 -5.56 11.10 18.64
CA GLU A 77 -5.15 12.46 18.98
C GLU A 77 -5.46 13.43 17.83
N TYR A 78 -5.19 13.03 16.58
CA TYR A 78 -5.40 13.86 15.40
C TYR A 78 -6.87 14.22 15.18
N LYS A 79 -7.81 13.30 15.49
CA LYS A 79 -9.27 13.55 15.43
C LYS A 79 -9.74 14.71 16.29
N LYS A 80 -8.99 15.11 17.31
CA LYS A 80 -9.33 16.27 18.14
C LYS A 80 -9.16 17.60 17.40
N TYR A 81 -8.31 17.62 16.37
CA TYR A 81 -8.01 18.80 15.58
C TYR A 81 -8.78 18.84 14.26
N ILE A 82 -8.91 17.71 13.60
CA ILE A 82 -9.57 17.60 12.30
C ILE A 82 -10.46 16.35 12.30
N PRO A 83 -11.78 16.50 12.06
CA PRO A 83 -12.65 15.35 11.87
C PRO A 83 -12.14 14.52 10.68
N GLN A 84 -11.94 13.22 10.89
CA GLN A 84 -11.51 12.31 9.83
C GLN A 84 -12.20 10.96 9.96
N GLU A 85 -12.41 10.30 8.83
CA GLU A 85 -13.01 8.97 8.78
C GLU A 85 -11.96 7.87 8.59
N PHE A 86 -10.77 8.23 8.06
CA PHE A 86 -9.72 7.26 7.78
C PHE A 86 -8.89 6.94 9.02
N ASN A 87 -8.79 5.65 9.34
CA ASN A 87 -7.99 5.16 10.46
C ASN A 87 -6.69 4.55 9.95
N LEU A 88 -5.57 5.25 10.17
CA LEU A 88 -4.23 4.77 9.89
C LEU A 88 -3.58 4.34 11.21
N GLY A 89 -3.05 3.13 11.26
CA GLY A 89 -2.33 2.64 12.44
C GLY A 89 -0.99 3.35 12.63
N ASP A 90 -0.48 3.38 13.86
CA ASP A 90 0.73 4.11 14.22
C ASP A 90 1.98 3.55 13.51
N LYS A 91 2.08 2.21 13.38
CA LYS A 91 3.19 1.56 12.64
C LYS A 91 3.08 1.79 11.14
N ASP A 92 1.87 1.73 10.61
CA ASP A 92 1.60 2.00 9.21
C ASP A 92 1.90 3.46 8.87
N LEU A 93 1.49 4.39 9.73
CA LEU A 93 1.87 5.80 9.62
C LEU A 93 3.39 6.00 9.63
N ALA A 94 4.11 5.32 10.53
CA ALA A 94 5.57 5.42 10.60
C ALA A 94 6.25 4.99 9.29
N LEU A 95 5.80 3.89 8.66
CA LEU A 95 6.30 3.45 7.36
C LEU A 95 6.01 4.50 6.27
N ASN A 96 4.80 5.05 6.27
CA ASN A 96 4.40 6.05 5.28
C ASN A 96 5.13 7.38 5.47
N LEU A 97 5.42 7.81 6.70
CA LEU A 97 6.29 8.96 6.97
C LEU A 97 7.71 8.71 6.45
N PHE A 98 8.27 7.54 6.67
CA PHE A 98 9.57 7.17 6.11
C PHE A 98 9.56 7.19 4.58
N ARG A 99 8.52 6.64 3.94
CA ARG A 99 8.32 6.74 2.48
C ARG A 99 8.33 8.19 2.00
N ASN A 100 7.60 9.07 2.69
CA ASN A 100 7.50 10.47 2.32
C ASN A 100 8.82 11.23 2.51
N GLN A 101 9.59 10.89 3.53
CA GLN A 101 10.96 11.41 3.67
C GLN A 101 11.80 11.05 2.44
N LEU A 102 11.78 9.79 2.00
CA LEU A 102 12.54 9.34 0.82
C LEU A 102 12.05 10.01 -0.48
N PHE A 103 10.77 10.31 -0.61
CA PHE A 103 10.26 11.14 -1.71
C PHE A 103 10.84 12.56 -1.66
N SER A 104 10.92 13.18 -0.49
CA SER A 104 11.51 14.51 -0.33
C SER A 104 13.00 14.55 -0.66
N GLU A 105 13.69 13.42 -0.54
CA GLU A 105 15.07 13.22 -0.97
C GLU A 105 15.21 12.98 -2.50
N GLY A 106 14.11 13.03 -3.25
CA GLY A 106 14.08 12.86 -4.71
C GLY A 106 14.12 11.41 -5.21
N LYS A 107 13.88 10.42 -4.33
CA LYS A 107 13.85 9.02 -4.75
C LYS A 107 12.54 8.70 -5.48
N SER A 108 12.61 7.84 -6.50
CA SER A 108 11.44 7.29 -7.18
C SER A 108 10.72 6.26 -6.31
N LEU A 109 9.44 6.00 -6.58
CA LEU A 109 8.66 4.98 -5.87
C LEU A 109 9.31 3.59 -5.96
N THR A 110 9.90 3.24 -7.11
CA THR A 110 10.66 1.99 -7.28
C THR A 110 11.87 1.91 -6.32
N GLN A 111 12.65 2.99 -6.21
CA GLN A 111 13.79 3.02 -5.28
C GLN A 111 13.35 2.92 -3.83
N ILE A 112 12.27 3.62 -3.48
CA ILE A 112 11.68 3.60 -2.15
C ILE A 112 11.15 2.20 -1.80
N THR A 113 10.41 1.58 -2.72
CA THR A 113 9.89 0.22 -2.53
C THR A 113 11.02 -0.78 -2.30
N ASN A 114 12.11 -0.70 -3.06
CA ASN A 114 13.28 -1.56 -2.85
C ASN A 114 13.89 -1.36 -1.46
N ILE A 115 14.09 -0.10 -1.03
CA ILE A 115 14.62 0.20 0.31
C ILE A 115 13.74 -0.38 1.41
N ILE A 116 12.40 -0.27 1.25
CA ILE A 116 11.46 -0.82 2.22
C ILE A 116 11.49 -2.35 2.19
N THR A 117 11.48 -2.97 1.01
CA THR A 117 11.57 -4.43 0.83
C THR A 117 12.81 -5.01 1.51
N ASP A 118 13.96 -4.35 1.33
CA ASP A 118 15.22 -4.75 1.97
C ASP A 118 15.14 -4.66 3.51
N LYS A 119 14.44 -3.66 4.07
CA LYS A 119 14.27 -3.53 5.52
C LYS A 119 13.38 -4.62 6.13
N PHE A 120 12.56 -5.28 5.33
CA PHE A 120 11.76 -6.42 5.74
C PHE A 120 12.40 -7.78 5.37
N ASP A 121 13.67 -7.79 4.92
CA ASP A 121 14.44 -8.99 4.55
C ASP A 121 13.72 -9.89 3.52
N LEU A 122 13.01 -9.27 2.57
CA LEU A 122 12.25 -10.00 1.55
C LEU A 122 13.14 -10.37 0.35
N ASN A 123 13.20 -11.66 0.02
CA ASN A 123 14.03 -12.21 -1.06
C ASN A 123 13.28 -12.27 -2.42
N CYS A 124 12.54 -11.21 -2.77
CA CYS A 124 11.89 -11.09 -4.07
C CYS A 124 11.89 -9.61 -4.52
N LYS A 125 11.59 -9.38 -5.80
CA LYS A 125 11.44 -8.03 -6.32
C LYS A 125 9.99 -7.59 -6.21
N ILE A 126 9.75 -6.47 -5.51
CA ILE A 126 8.46 -5.78 -5.49
C ILE A 126 8.62 -4.45 -6.21
N LEU A 127 7.86 -4.25 -7.27
CA LEU A 127 7.94 -3.08 -8.13
C LEU A 127 6.58 -2.39 -8.18
N PRO A 128 6.51 -1.06 -8.06
CA PRO A 128 5.30 -0.33 -8.41
C PRO A 128 5.03 -0.45 -9.91
N MET A 129 3.79 -0.48 -10.33
CA MET A 129 3.45 -0.48 -11.75
C MET A 129 3.88 0.80 -12.47
N SER A 130 4.05 1.90 -11.74
CA SER A 130 4.51 3.20 -12.24
C SER A 130 5.23 4.00 -11.16
N ASN A 131 6.21 4.81 -11.55
CA ASN A 131 6.79 5.84 -10.70
C ASN A 131 6.01 7.16 -10.76
N ASN A 132 5.18 7.33 -11.78
CA ASN A 132 4.30 8.49 -11.91
C ASN A 132 3.11 8.36 -10.97
N VAL A 133 2.54 9.49 -10.59
CA VAL A 133 1.27 9.52 -9.87
C VAL A 133 0.17 9.01 -10.81
N VAL A 134 -0.48 7.94 -10.40
CA VAL A 134 -1.63 7.34 -11.09
C VAL A 134 -2.79 7.31 -10.09
N SER A 135 -3.99 7.63 -10.53
CA SER A 135 -5.16 7.65 -9.68
C SER A 135 -6.35 7.04 -10.42
N THR A 136 -7.00 6.08 -9.79
CA THR A 136 -8.25 5.51 -10.27
C THR A 136 -9.38 6.51 -10.05
N LYS A 137 -10.09 6.88 -11.13
CA LYS A 137 -11.25 7.76 -11.08
C LYS A 137 -12.49 7.01 -11.53
N ILE A 138 -13.61 7.25 -10.87
CA ILE A 138 -14.90 6.64 -11.18
C ILE A 138 -15.83 7.72 -11.72
N LYS A 139 -16.30 7.52 -12.96
CA LYS A 139 -17.33 8.36 -13.56
C LYS A 139 -18.70 7.74 -13.31
N THR A 140 -19.50 8.40 -12.52
CA THR A 140 -20.87 7.98 -12.20
C THR A 140 -21.84 8.22 -13.37
N SER A 141 -23.00 7.57 -13.35
CA SER A 141 -24.03 7.72 -14.39
C SER A 141 -24.57 9.15 -14.54
N ASN A 142 -24.53 9.93 -13.47
CA ASN A 142 -24.89 11.35 -13.48
C ASN A 142 -23.76 12.28 -13.93
N GLY A 143 -22.60 11.71 -14.34
CA GLY A 143 -21.47 12.45 -14.89
C GLY A 143 -20.47 12.98 -13.85
N LYS A 144 -20.69 12.75 -12.55
CA LYS A 144 -19.75 13.13 -11.48
C LYS A 144 -18.49 12.26 -11.58
N LEU A 145 -17.32 12.87 -11.43
CA LEU A 145 -16.04 12.17 -11.36
C LEU A 145 -15.59 12.12 -9.89
N LEU A 146 -15.43 10.92 -9.37
CA LEU A 146 -15.06 10.68 -7.97
C LEU A 146 -13.71 10.00 -7.89
N ASP A 147 -12.99 10.23 -6.81
CA ASP A 147 -11.88 9.38 -6.41
C ASP A 147 -12.40 8.01 -5.97
N PHE A 148 -11.53 7.00 -6.03
CA PHE A 148 -11.91 5.62 -5.70
C PHE A 148 -12.47 5.52 -4.27
N GLN A 149 -11.82 6.15 -3.32
CA GLN A 149 -12.25 6.16 -1.92
C GLN A 149 -13.56 6.93 -1.71
N GLU A 150 -13.71 8.10 -2.32
CA GLU A 150 -14.97 8.86 -2.27
C GLU A 150 -16.15 8.03 -2.77
N TYR A 151 -15.96 7.29 -3.86
CA TYR A 151 -17.01 6.41 -4.40
C TYR A 151 -17.42 5.32 -3.41
N PHE A 152 -16.48 4.70 -2.72
CA PHE A 152 -16.78 3.65 -1.73
C PHE A 152 -17.43 4.22 -0.47
N VAL A 153 -17.07 5.42 -0.04
CA VAL A 153 -17.67 6.09 1.13
C VAL A 153 -19.11 6.51 0.79
N GLU A 154 -19.35 7.13 -0.36
CA GLU A 154 -20.70 7.57 -0.78
C GLU A 154 -21.69 6.39 -0.97
N LEU A 155 -21.23 5.20 -1.36
CA LEU A 155 -22.09 4.01 -1.51
C LEU A 155 -22.44 3.32 -0.19
N LYS A 156 -21.79 3.66 0.92
CA LYS A 156 -22.07 3.11 2.24
C LYS A 156 -23.01 3.98 3.09
N SER A 157 -23.45 5.11 2.55
CA SER A 157 -24.40 6.04 3.18
C SER A 157 -25.86 5.76 2.82
#